data_2a001a0eef38fa2e85946c66761b55aa
#
_entry.id   2a001a0eef38fa2e85946c66761b55aa
#
_cell.length_a   1.000
_cell.length_b   1.000
_cell.length_c   1.000
_cell.angle_alpha   90.00
_cell.angle_beta   90.00
_cell.angle_gamma   90.00
#
_symmetry.space_group_name_H-M   'P 1'
#
loop_
_entity.id
_entity.type
_entity.pdbx_description
1 polymer ?
#
loop_
_entity_poly.entity_id
_entity_poly.type
_entity_poly.pdbx_seq_one_letter_code
_entity_poly.pdbx_strand_id
1 'polypeptide(L)'
;MKRLALAVMALLLLALGGCSVLLPSQYTQISPHSAAQTARADSDIPLVSDYNELKRAILQFAEDGVTHGVIRTTNYTGDVEADLSRAAYSVAREDPVGAYTIDFLTHDCSLIVSYYEITIDITFRDMAEDPRTLEYVTNQKEVETLLREAMDEYRDHVTWYAVSSHVYPYESLIRQLCEAEPLHYMAVPEIRAANYPDEGRSRIVELTLTWPADAASLQKMEKAVEESLQAASVYVRYRDTEWEKAGLLYTYLMERFTYTERETATPLYSALCEGLITSRSAATAWKLLCDQIGIDCQIVEGSRDGEEYAWNIVTLDGLRYHADLLRDLLADGSLHLRYDEEMIGYSWDAAQYPACPKPEPEIPAETQPEESTDNTSPEETAPDAPPADDAPDAETPAADAEQDEKIARDLAHRS
;
A
#
# COMPACT_ATOMS: atom_id res chain seq x y z
N MET A 1 -8.59 -1.25 67.23
CA MET A 1 -8.18 -0.77 65.92
C MET A 1 -9.26 -1.01 64.83
N LYS A 2 -9.85 -2.22 64.69
CA LYS A 2 -10.89 -2.48 63.64
C LYS A 2 -12.17 -1.66 63.76
N ARG A 3 -12.62 -1.34 65.02
CA ARG A 3 -13.83 -0.53 65.25
C ARG A 3 -13.60 0.96 64.98
N LEU A 4 -12.39 1.48 65.12
CA LEU A 4 -12.04 2.87 64.81
C LEU A 4 -11.94 3.08 63.30
N ALA A 5 -11.39 2.08 62.55
CA ALA A 5 -11.31 2.13 61.09
C ALA A 5 -12.71 2.11 60.42
N LEU A 6 -13.67 1.34 60.99
CA LEU A 6 -15.05 1.31 60.52
C LEU A 6 -15.79 2.62 60.76
N ALA A 7 -15.54 3.27 61.89
CA ALA A 7 -16.14 4.58 62.22
C ALA A 7 -15.60 5.70 61.30
N VAL A 8 -14.31 5.70 60.99
CA VAL A 8 -13.69 6.66 60.08
C VAL A 8 -14.16 6.44 58.64
N MET A 9 -14.35 5.19 58.21
CA MET A 9 -14.86 4.86 56.86
C MET A 9 -16.35 5.25 56.72
N ALA A 10 -17.16 5.09 57.79
CA ALA A 10 -18.56 5.52 57.79
C ALA A 10 -18.69 7.08 57.79
N LEU A 11 -17.77 7.79 58.46
CA LEU A 11 -17.75 9.26 58.45
C LEU A 11 -17.30 9.80 57.07
N LEU A 12 -16.38 9.13 56.38
CA LEU A 12 -15.96 9.50 55.01
C LEU A 12 -17.06 9.26 53.99
N LEU A 13 -17.86 8.20 54.12
CA LEU A 13 -19.01 7.95 53.24
C LEU A 13 -20.17 8.95 53.46
N LEU A 14 -20.34 9.49 54.63
CA LEU A 14 -21.31 10.56 54.93
C LEU A 14 -20.85 11.93 54.39
N ALA A 15 -19.55 12.16 54.26
CA ALA A 15 -19.03 13.41 53.70
C ALA A 15 -19.10 13.45 52.16
N LEU A 16 -19.22 12.31 51.47
CA LEU A 16 -19.36 12.24 50.03
C LEU A 16 -20.80 12.26 49.50
N GLY A 17 -21.81 12.19 50.41
CA GLY A 17 -23.24 12.14 50.04
C GLY A 17 -24.00 13.44 50.18
N GLY A 18 -23.39 14.57 50.50
CA GLY A 18 -24.11 15.73 50.99
C GLY A 18 -23.87 17.05 50.29
N CYS A 19 -23.98 17.15 48.97
CA CYS A 19 -23.94 18.47 48.32
C CYS A 19 -24.97 18.73 47.21
N SER A 20 -25.98 17.90 47.02
CA SER A 20 -26.94 18.14 45.91
C SER A 20 -28.33 18.64 46.37
N VAL A 21 -28.57 18.90 47.69
CA VAL A 21 -29.92 19.22 48.18
C VAL A 21 -30.09 20.67 48.65
N LEU A 22 -29.06 21.52 48.60
CA LEU A 22 -29.14 22.88 49.17
C LEU A 22 -28.87 24.03 48.19
N LEU A 23 -29.00 23.81 46.87
CA LEU A 23 -29.01 24.92 45.93
C LEU A 23 -30.45 25.12 45.43
N PRO A 24 -31.13 26.22 45.77
CA PRO A 24 -32.41 26.54 45.16
C PRO A 24 -32.15 26.82 43.65
N SER A 25 -32.83 26.07 42.82
CA SER A 25 -32.83 26.20 41.36
C SER A 25 -33.59 27.45 40.90
N GLN A 26 -33.16 28.63 41.27
CA GLN A 26 -33.64 29.91 40.72
C GLN A 26 -32.56 30.99 40.87
N TYR A 27 -31.52 30.89 40.03
CA TYR A 27 -30.80 32.06 39.58
C TYR A 27 -30.82 32.07 38.05
N THR A 28 -31.77 32.83 37.52
CA THR A 28 -31.67 33.34 36.16
C THR A 28 -30.50 34.31 36.18
N GLN A 29 -29.29 33.82 35.88
CA GLN A 29 -28.19 34.68 35.55
C GLN A 29 -28.50 35.32 34.20
N ILE A 30 -28.99 36.56 34.27
CA ILE A 30 -28.97 37.44 33.11
C ILE A 30 -27.51 37.76 32.87
N SER A 31 -26.86 37.01 31.97
CA SER A 31 -25.55 37.39 31.46
C SER A 31 -25.70 38.74 30.75
N PRO A 32 -24.86 39.74 31.10
CA PRO A 32 -24.89 40.98 30.33
C PRO A 32 -24.61 40.63 28.89
N HIS A 33 -25.46 41.11 27.97
CA HIS A 33 -25.25 40.96 26.54
C HIS A 33 -23.79 41.36 26.22
N SER A 34 -22.96 40.39 25.86
CA SER A 34 -21.70 40.65 25.26
C SER A 34 -21.98 41.19 23.84
N ALA A 35 -22.03 42.51 23.78
CA ALA A 35 -22.12 43.21 22.50
C ALA A 35 -20.78 43.04 21.80
N ALA A 36 -20.67 42.06 20.92
CA ALA A 36 -19.80 42.01 19.76
C ALA A 36 -19.74 40.60 19.17
N GLN A 37 -20.89 40.02 18.89
CA GLN A 37 -20.97 39.16 17.72
C GLN A 37 -21.55 40.01 16.61
N THR A 38 -20.82 40.22 15.56
CA THR A 38 -21.33 40.81 14.30
C THR A 38 -22.58 40.02 13.95
N ALA A 39 -23.76 40.63 14.20
CA ALA A 39 -25.02 40.06 13.77
C ALA A 39 -24.89 39.82 12.26
N ARG A 40 -24.84 38.54 11.82
CA ARG A 40 -25.07 38.21 10.42
C ARG A 40 -26.38 38.94 10.04
N ALA A 41 -26.35 39.62 8.92
CA ALA A 41 -27.55 40.31 8.43
C ALA A 41 -28.68 39.28 8.36
N ASP A 42 -29.88 39.66 8.72
CA ASP A 42 -31.07 38.77 8.77
C ASP A 42 -31.34 38.06 7.41
N SER A 43 -30.74 38.57 6.31
CA SER A 43 -30.74 37.98 4.98
C SER A 43 -29.90 36.71 4.82
N ASP A 44 -28.97 36.40 5.74
CA ASP A 44 -28.02 35.30 5.60
C ASP A 44 -28.42 34.05 6.45
N ILE A 45 -29.54 34.13 7.16
CA ILE A 45 -30.04 33.01 7.95
C ILE A 45 -30.78 32.04 7.04
N PRO A 46 -30.37 30.75 6.96
CA PRO A 46 -31.08 29.75 6.18
C PRO A 46 -32.53 29.59 6.60
N LEU A 47 -33.46 29.62 5.63
CA LEU A 47 -34.88 29.34 5.83
C LEU A 47 -35.17 27.93 5.33
N VAL A 48 -35.73 27.08 6.19
CA VAL A 48 -36.01 25.67 5.86
C VAL A 48 -37.47 25.31 6.04
N SER A 49 -38.01 24.47 5.16
CA SER A 49 -39.43 24.08 5.12
C SER A 49 -39.66 22.58 5.31
N ASP A 50 -38.61 21.78 5.28
CA ASP A 50 -38.67 20.33 5.45
C ASP A 50 -37.36 19.73 6.00
N TYR A 51 -37.40 18.41 6.30
CA TYR A 51 -36.27 17.66 6.80
C TYR A 51 -35.01 17.74 5.89
N ASN A 52 -35.17 17.68 4.58
CA ASN A 52 -34.02 17.64 3.68
C ASN A 52 -33.31 18.99 3.59
N GLU A 53 -34.09 20.08 3.64
CA GLU A 53 -33.53 21.43 3.71
C GLU A 53 -32.84 21.68 5.04
N LEU A 54 -33.44 21.20 6.16
CA LEU A 54 -32.83 21.27 7.49
C LEU A 54 -31.50 20.51 7.55
N LYS A 55 -31.48 19.25 7.07
CA LYS A 55 -30.26 18.44 7.00
C LYS A 55 -29.19 19.13 6.15
N ARG A 56 -29.55 19.66 4.99
CA ARG A 56 -28.61 20.37 4.10
C ARG A 56 -28.05 21.64 4.75
N ALA A 57 -28.86 22.41 5.48
CA ALA A 57 -28.38 23.60 6.18
C ALA A 57 -27.37 23.27 7.29
N ILE A 58 -27.59 22.17 8.03
CA ILE A 58 -26.64 21.68 9.05
C ILE A 58 -25.34 21.20 8.39
N LEU A 59 -25.44 20.45 7.29
CA LEU A 59 -24.26 19.99 6.54
C LEU A 59 -23.46 21.18 5.99
N GLN A 60 -24.14 22.21 5.48
CA GLN A 60 -23.48 23.43 4.99
C GLN A 60 -22.69 24.14 6.11
N PHE A 61 -23.21 24.15 7.34
CA PHE A 61 -22.46 24.69 8.48
C PHE A 61 -21.18 23.87 8.75
N ALA A 62 -21.26 22.55 8.61
CA ALA A 62 -20.07 21.68 8.75
C ALA A 62 -19.05 21.95 7.64
N GLU A 63 -19.49 22.06 6.39
CA GLU A 63 -18.66 22.37 5.23
C GLU A 63 -18.00 23.74 5.30
N ASP A 64 -18.72 24.75 5.83
CA ASP A 64 -18.24 26.13 5.94
C ASP A 64 -17.45 26.41 7.23
N GLY A 65 -17.29 25.40 8.11
CA GLY A 65 -16.58 25.55 9.38
C GLY A 65 -17.31 26.48 10.38
N VAL A 66 -18.64 26.54 10.32
CA VAL A 66 -19.47 27.40 11.19
C VAL A 66 -19.64 26.75 12.55
N THR A 67 -18.99 27.31 13.58
CA THR A 67 -19.06 26.79 14.96
C THR A 67 -20.39 27.09 15.64
N HIS A 68 -21.06 28.15 15.25
CA HIS A 68 -22.37 28.58 15.80
C HIS A 68 -23.26 29.05 14.66
N GLY A 69 -24.28 28.28 14.30
CA GLY A 69 -25.22 28.55 13.20
C GLY A 69 -26.65 28.74 13.72
N VAL A 70 -27.42 29.58 13.01
CA VAL A 70 -28.86 29.77 13.25
C VAL A 70 -29.61 29.40 11.98
N ILE A 71 -30.71 28.65 12.13
CA ILE A 71 -31.62 28.24 11.03
C ILE A 71 -33.03 28.68 11.47
N ARG A 72 -33.85 29.15 10.53
CA ARG A 72 -35.26 29.46 10.75
C ARG A 72 -36.16 28.60 9.90
N THR A 73 -37.31 28.21 10.47
CA THR A 73 -38.30 27.46 9.69
C THR A 73 -39.28 28.39 8.98
N THR A 74 -39.80 27.97 7.84
CA THR A 74 -40.90 28.64 7.16
C THR A 74 -41.89 27.60 6.65
N ASN A 75 -43.16 27.66 7.13
CA ASN A 75 -44.20 26.67 6.72
C ASN A 75 -43.71 25.22 6.81
N TYR A 76 -42.98 24.88 7.86
CA TYR A 76 -42.30 23.60 8.01
C TYR A 76 -43.28 22.43 7.98
N THR A 77 -42.93 21.41 7.19
CA THR A 77 -43.73 20.19 7.06
C THR A 77 -43.03 19.07 7.86
N GLY A 78 -43.63 18.67 8.98
CA GLY A 78 -43.09 17.64 9.87
C GLY A 78 -42.98 18.10 11.30
N ASP A 79 -42.36 17.28 12.14
CA ASP A 79 -42.03 17.58 13.54
C ASP A 79 -40.62 18.16 13.62
N VAL A 80 -40.53 19.48 13.88
CA VAL A 80 -39.23 20.19 13.86
C VAL A 80 -38.23 19.61 14.83
N GLU A 81 -38.65 19.29 16.07
CA GLU A 81 -37.74 18.79 17.11
C GLU A 81 -37.24 17.39 16.82
N ALA A 82 -38.15 16.50 16.37
CA ALA A 82 -37.78 15.13 15.97
C ALA A 82 -36.89 15.12 14.72
N ASP A 83 -37.22 15.97 13.73
CA ASP A 83 -36.46 16.10 12.49
C ASP A 83 -35.09 16.73 12.71
N LEU A 84 -34.97 17.70 13.61
CA LEU A 84 -33.72 18.33 14.00
C LEU A 84 -32.75 17.31 14.64
N SER A 85 -33.21 16.53 15.59
CA SER A 85 -32.41 15.50 16.24
C SER A 85 -31.96 14.45 15.23
N ARG A 86 -32.84 14.04 14.31
CA ARG A 86 -32.52 13.08 13.23
C ARG A 86 -31.55 13.65 12.21
N ALA A 87 -31.73 14.91 11.80
CA ALA A 87 -30.86 15.58 10.85
C ALA A 87 -29.44 15.79 11.41
N ALA A 88 -29.36 16.26 12.66
CA ALA A 88 -28.10 16.44 13.37
C ALA A 88 -27.32 15.12 13.49
N TYR A 89 -27.99 14.03 13.88
CA TYR A 89 -27.39 12.69 13.91
C TYR A 89 -26.94 12.24 12.52
N SER A 90 -27.80 12.38 11.51
CA SER A 90 -27.49 11.95 10.15
C SER A 90 -26.31 12.72 9.56
N VAL A 91 -26.21 14.04 9.79
CA VAL A 91 -25.05 14.82 9.38
C VAL A 91 -23.79 14.39 10.12
N ALA A 92 -23.83 14.32 11.44
CA ALA A 92 -22.62 14.07 12.24
C ALA A 92 -22.12 12.62 12.18
N ARG A 93 -22.95 11.64 11.76
CA ARG A 93 -22.60 10.22 11.85
C ARG A 93 -22.78 9.42 10.56
N GLU A 94 -23.58 9.89 9.60
CA GLU A 94 -23.90 9.15 8.39
C GLU A 94 -23.41 9.87 7.11
N ASP A 95 -23.20 11.20 7.20
CA ASP A 95 -22.66 11.98 6.09
C ASP A 95 -21.13 11.95 6.14
N PRO A 96 -20.44 11.66 5.03
CA PRO A 96 -18.97 11.60 5.01
C PRO A 96 -18.28 12.86 5.49
N VAL A 97 -18.73 14.03 5.03
CA VAL A 97 -18.14 15.31 5.41
C VAL A 97 -18.43 15.61 6.89
N GLY A 98 -19.69 15.46 7.30
CA GLY A 98 -20.07 15.67 8.68
C GLY A 98 -19.38 14.71 9.65
N ALA A 99 -19.31 13.42 9.32
CA ALA A 99 -18.63 12.41 10.13
C ALA A 99 -17.12 12.67 10.26
N TYR A 100 -16.48 13.19 9.21
CA TYR A 100 -15.06 13.53 9.19
C TYR A 100 -14.77 14.81 9.96
N THR A 101 -15.62 15.84 9.82
CA THR A 101 -15.34 17.17 10.37
C THR A 101 -15.83 17.39 11.78
N ILE A 102 -16.99 16.78 12.16
CA ILE A 102 -17.68 17.05 13.43
C ILE A 102 -17.18 16.11 14.53
N ASP A 103 -16.59 16.66 15.57
CA ASP A 103 -16.33 15.93 16.83
C ASP A 103 -17.61 15.86 17.66
N PHE A 104 -18.22 17.00 17.92
CA PHE A 104 -19.43 17.11 18.72
C PHE A 104 -20.40 18.16 18.15
N LEU A 105 -21.71 17.86 18.15
CA LEU A 105 -22.77 18.76 17.72
C LEU A 105 -23.85 18.82 18.78
N THR A 106 -24.22 20.04 19.17
CA THR A 106 -25.39 20.29 19.96
C THR A 106 -26.39 21.17 19.22
N HIS A 107 -27.64 21.06 19.57
CA HIS A 107 -28.71 21.85 18.99
C HIS A 107 -29.74 22.24 20.00
N ASP A 108 -30.41 23.38 19.80
CA ASP A 108 -31.58 23.85 20.53
C ASP A 108 -32.64 24.36 19.55
N CYS A 109 -33.91 24.31 19.97
CA CYS A 109 -35.03 24.71 19.12
C CYS A 109 -36.02 25.50 19.95
N SER A 110 -36.33 26.71 19.50
CA SER A 110 -37.26 27.63 20.18
C SER A 110 -38.36 28.11 19.22
N LEU A 111 -39.62 28.00 19.64
CA LEU A 111 -40.75 28.52 18.88
C LEU A 111 -40.87 30.04 19.08
N ILE A 112 -40.70 30.80 18.02
CA ILE A 112 -40.80 32.26 17.98
C ILE A 112 -42.09 32.66 17.26
N VAL A 113 -43.15 32.81 18.02
CA VAL A 113 -44.49 33.19 17.53
C VAL A 113 -45.06 32.26 16.47
N SER A 114 -44.47 32.27 15.26
CA SER A 114 -45.00 31.52 14.09
C SER A 114 -43.94 30.70 13.35
N TYR A 115 -42.69 30.72 13.79
CA TYR A 115 -41.59 29.92 13.22
C TYR A 115 -40.70 29.37 14.32
N TYR A 116 -39.94 28.34 14.03
CA TYR A 116 -38.89 27.87 14.95
C TYR A 116 -37.57 28.52 14.59
N GLU A 117 -36.84 28.94 15.61
CA GLU A 117 -35.45 29.32 15.50
C GLU A 117 -34.60 28.19 16.11
N ILE A 118 -33.70 27.66 15.29
CA ILE A 118 -32.85 26.52 15.60
C ILE A 118 -31.41 27.03 15.73
N THR A 119 -30.77 26.69 16.82
CA THR A 119 -29.35 26.98 17.04
C THR A 119 -28.56 25.68 16.92
N ILE A 120 -27.48 25.72 16.19
CA ILE A 120 -26.54 24.61 16.02
C ILE A 120 -25.17 25.04 16.47
N ASP A 121 -24.58 24.30 17.40
CA ASP A 121 -23.23 24.50 17.88
C ASP A 121 -22.36 23.28 17.47
N ILE A 122 -21.31 23.53 16.70
CA ILE A 122 -20.42 22.50 16.19
C ILE A 122 -19.03 22.69 16.79
N THR A 123 -18.51 21.62 17.38
CA THR A 123 -17.09 21.46 17.69
C THR A 123 -16.47 20.62 16.62
N PHE A 124 -15.47 21.16 15.92
CA PHE A 124 -14.78 20.45 14.85
C PHE A 124 -13.62 19.62 15.38
N ARG A 125 -13.33 18.53 14.68
CA ARG A 125 -12.11 17.74 14.89
C ARG A 125 -10.89 18.53 14.41
N ASP A 126 -9.72 18.13 14.90
CA ASP A 126 -8.45 18.47 14.26
C ASP A 126 -8.28 17.56 13.05
N MET A 127 -8.42 18.12 11.86
CA MET A 127 -8.43 17.40 10.59
C MET A 127 -7.07 17.53 9.89
N ALA A 128 -6.58 16.45 9.28
CA ALA A 128 -5.36 16.51 8.50
C ALA A 128 -5.53 17.35 7.22
N GLU A 129 -6.71 17.28 6.58
CA GLU A 129 -6.99 17.97 5.32
C GLU A 129 -8.40 18.60 5.29
N ASP A 130 -8.56 19.68 4.52
CA ASP A 130 -9.87 20.30 4.29
C ASP A 130 -10.74 19.38 3.41
N PRO A 131 -11.95 18.96 3.85
CA PRO A 131 -12.79 18.03 3.11
C PRO A 131 -13.18 18.52 1.70
N ARG A 132 -13.10 19.84 1.45
CA ARG A 132 -13.41 20.44 0.15
C ARG A 132 -12.31 20.27 -0.88
N THR A 133 -11.11 19.90 -0.46
CA THR A 133 -9.93 19.70 -1.31
C THR A 133 -9.64 18.23 -1.59
N LEU A 134 -10.39 17.32 -0.96
CA LEU A 134 -10.17 15.90 -1.08
C LEU A 134 -10.45 15.37 -2.48
N GLU A 135 -9.58 14.50 -2.97
CA GLU A 135 -9.76 13.81 -4.22
C GLU A 135 -10.85 12.74 -4.11
N TYR A 136 -11.65 12.58 -5.18
CA TYR A 136 -12.65 11.55 -5.28
C TYR A 136 -12.05 10.29 -5.88
N VAL A 137 -12.07 9.21 -5.12
CA VAL A 137 -11.48 7.92 -5.50
C VAL A 137 -12.58 6.88 -5.72
N THR A 138 -12.53 6.21 -6.85
CA THR A 138 -13.55 5.25 -7.30
C THR A 138 -13.05 3.83 -7.42
N ASN A 139 -11.73 3.63 -7.51
CA ASN A 139 -11.10 2.32 -7.77
C ASN A 139 -9.73 2.19 -7.10
N GLN A 140 -9.22 0.95 -7.06
CA GLN A 140 -7.96 0.62 -6.41
C GLN A 140 -6.75 1.32 -7.03
N LYS A 141 -6.73 1.49 -8.35
CA LYS A 141 -5.59 2.12 -9.02
C LYS A 141 -5.41 3.59 -8.62
N GLU A 142 -6.53 4.29 -8.41
CA GLU A 142 -6.49 5.67 -7.89
C GLU A 142 -5.97 5.70 -6.45
N VAL A 143 -6.38 4.72 -5.60
CA VAL A 143 -5.81 4.57 -4.24
C VAL A 143 -4.30 4.33 -4.31
N GLU A 144 -3.83 3.42 -5.16
CA GLU A 144 -2.40 3.13 -5.32
C GLU A 144 -1.62 4.37 -5.76
N THR A 145 -2.20 5.20 -6.63
CA THR A 145 -1.57 6.46 -7.06
C THR A 145 -1.42 7.43 -5.89
N LEU A 146 -2.49 7.65 -5.11
CA LEU A 146 -2.43 8.51 -3.92
C LEU A 146 -1.44 8.01 -2.87
N LEU A 147 -1.41 6.68 -2.64
CA LEU A 147 -0.46 6.08 -1.72
C LEU A 147 0.98 6.27 -2.20
N ARG A 148 1.25 6.07 -3.49
CA ARG A 148 2.58 6.30 -4.08
C ARG A 148 3.02 7.75 -3.89
N GLU A 149 2.19 8.72 -4.24
CA GLU A 149 2.49 10.15 -4.05
C GLU A 149 2.76 10.50 -2.58
N ALA A 150 1.97 9.93 -1.65
CA ALA A 150 2.17 10.16 -0.22
C ALA A 150 3.49 9.55 0.28
N MET A 151 3.86 8.38 -0.25
CA MET A 151 5.12 7.69 0.08
C MET A 151 6.34 8.41 -0.50
N ASP A 152 6.26 8.87 -1.76
CA ASP A 152 7.33 9.62 -2.44
C ASP A 152 7.70 10.91 -1.68
N GLU A 153 6.71 11.53 -1.03
CA GLU A 153 6.88 12.74 -0.24
C GLU A 153 7.06 12.48 1.27
N TYR A 154 7.03 11.22 1.71
CA TYR A 154 7.07 10.83 3.13
C TYR A 154 5.99 11.53 3.97
N ARG A 155 4.78 11.67 3.43
CA ARG A 155 3.67 12.30 4.14
C ARG A 155 3.29 11.50 5.37
N ASP A 156 2.83 12.18 6.43
CA ASP A 156 2.32 11.56 7.65
C ASP A 156 0.85 11.14 7.50
N HIS A 157 0.13 11.77 6.57
CA HIS A 157 -1.29 11.57 6.31
C HIS A 157 -1.58 11.55 4.82
N VAL A 158 -2.58 10.76 4.45
CA VAL A 158 -3.22 10.82 3.14
C VAL A 158 -4.71 10.62 3.32
N THR A 159 -5.52 11.54 2.77
CA THR A 159 -6.96 11.57 2.95
C THR A 159 -7.65 11.70 1.59
N TRP A 160 -8.74 10.97 1.40
CA TRP A 160 -9.52 11.04 0.16
C TRP A 160 -10.99 10.73 0.39
N TYR A 161 -11.84 11.11 -0.56
CA TYR A 161 -13.26 10.79 -0.58
C TYR A 161 -13.48 9.51 -1.40
N ALA A 162 -13.80 8.40 -0.72
CA ALA A 162 -14.11 7.12 -1.38
C ALA A 162 -15.59 7.03 -1.73
N VAL A 163 -15.89 6.86 -3.03
CA VAL A 163 -17.27 6.73 -3.56
C VAL A 163 -17.75 5.27 -3.53
N SER A 164 -16.90 4.35 -3.13
CA SER A 164 -17.17 2.91 -3.06
C SER A 164 -17.23 2.42 -1.61
N SER A 165 -18.10 1.43 -1.33
CA SER A 165 -18.10 0.71 -0.05
C SER A 165 -16.94 -0.27 0.09
N HIS A 166 -16.11 -0.43 -0.96
CA HIS A 166 -14.97 -1.34 -0.92
C HIS A 166 -13.88 -0.80 0.00
N VAL A 167 -13.39 -1.65 0.89
CA VAL A 167 -12.23 -1.35 1.75
C VAL A 167 -11.04 -2.09 1.16
N TYR A 168 -9.99 -1.36 0.83
CA TYR A 168 -8.77 -1.92 0.28
C TYR A 168 -7.80 -2.35 1.39
N PRO A 169 -6.96 -3.36 1.16
CA PRO A 169 -5.94 -3.78 2.12
C PRO A 169 -4.73 -2.82 2.04
N TYR A 170 -4.88 -1.60 2.57
CA TYR A 170 -3.88 -0.52 2.44
C TYR A 170 -2.48 -0.94 2.89
N GLU A 171 -2.38 -1.69 4.00
CA GLU A 171 -1.11 -2.20 4.48
C GLU A 171 -0.42 -3.12 3.46
N SER A 172 -1.19 -4.00 2.82
CA SER A 172 -0.68 -4.89 1.77
C SER A 172 -0.27 -4.12 0.52
N LEU A 173 -1.04 -3.10 0.12
CA LEU A 173 -0.72 -2.26 -1.04
C LEU A 173 0.59 -1.48 -0.82
N ILE A 174 0.77 -0.85 0.33
CA ILE A 174 2.00 -0.12 0.67
C ILE A 174 3.18 -1.07 0.74
N ARG A 175 3.02 -2.24 1.36
CA ARG A 175 4.08 -3.26 1.40
C ARG A 175 4.50 -3.69 0.00
N GLN A 176 3.55 -3.95 -0.91
CA GLN A 176 3.83 -4.30 -2.30
C GLN A 176 4.57 -3.18 -3.05
N LEU A 177 4.24 -1.91 -2.80
CA LEU A 177 4.98 -0.79 -3.38
C LEU A 177 6.44 -0.77 -2.89
N CYS A 178 6.67 -0.95 -1.59
CA CYS A 178 8.02 -1.00 -1.03
C CYS A 178 8.83 -2.21 -1.57
N GLU A 179 8.20 -3.36 -1.73
CA GLU A 179 8.83 -4.57 -2.27
C GLU A 179 9.14 -4.45 -3.77
N ALA A 180 8.30 -3.74 -4.52
CA ALA A 180 8.53 -3.50 -5.95
C ALA A 180 9.66 -2.51 -6.22
N GLU A 181 9.86 -1.53 -5.35
CA GLU A 181 10.84 -0.45 -5.50
C GLU A 181 11.72 -0.29 -4.23
N PRO A 182 12.47 -1.33 -3.82
CA PRO A 182 13.18 -1.34 -2.55
C PRO A 182 14.33 -0.33 -2.46
N LEU A 183 14.82 0.16 -3.60
CA LEU A 183 15.82 1.25 -3.64
C LEU A 183 15.21 2.63 -3.39
N HIS A 184 13.93 2.79 -3.68
CA HIS A 184 13.23 4.05 -3.50
C HIS A 184 12.57 4.14 -2.12
N TYR A 185 12.01 3.05 -1.63
CA TYR A 185 11.33 2.99 -0.34
C TYR A 185 12.18 2.26 0.71
N MET A 186 12.95 3.02 1.51
CA MET A 186 13.83 2.47 2.53
C MET A 186 13.11 1.86 3.72
N ALA A 187 11.85 2.19 3.93
CA ALA A 187 11.05 1.74 5.06
C ALA A 187 9.59 1.54 4.71
N VAL A 188 8.94 0.59 5.38
CA VAL A 188 7.49 0.43 5.37
C VAL A 188 6.94 1.19 6.58
N PRO A 189 6.08 2.21 6.41
CA PRO A 189 5.47 2.93 7.53
C PRO A 189 4.47 2.04 8.28
N GLU A 190 4.29 2.29 9.58
CA GLU A 190 3.11 1.80 10.29
C GLU A 190 1.87 2.55 9.82
N ILE A 191 0.77 1.82 9.59
CA ILE A 191 -0.45 2.36 8.98
C ILE A 191 -1.60 2.27 9.97
N ARG A 192 -2.33 3.37 10.09
CA ARG A 192 -3.63 3.39 10.76
C ARG A 192 -4.66 3.98 9.81
N ALA A 193 -5.75 3.25 9.60
CA ALA A 193 -6.85 3.69 8.75
C ALA A 193 -8.06 4.09 9.61
N ALA A 194 -8.64 5.25 9.32
CA ALA A 194 -9.92 5.69 9.84
C ALA A 194 -10.89 5.92 8.67
N ASN A 195 -12.16 5.59 8.89
CA ASN A 195 -13.23 5.78 7.91
C ASN A 195 -14.32 6.66 8.48
N TYR A 196 -14.80 7.60 7.70
CA TYR A 196 -15.84 8.56 8.10
C TYR A 196 -16.97 8.59 7.05
N PRO A 197 -18.15 8.03 7.36
CA PRO A 197 -18.47 7.16 8.49
C PRO A 197 -17.82 5.77 8.38
N ASP A 198 -17.85 5.00 9.48
CA ASP A 198 -17.32 3.62 9.50
C ASP A 198 -18.04 2.72 8.52
N GLU A 199 -19.35 2.93 8.36
CA GLU A 199 -20.21 2.17 7.45
C GLU A 199 -20.85 3.11 6.41
N GLY A 200 -21.10 2.61 5.19
CA GLY A 200 -21.76 3.38 4.15
C GLY A 200 -21.18 3.14 2.76
N ARG A 201 -21.85 3.70 1.74
CA ARG A 201 -21.39 3.61 0.35
C ARG A 201 -20.29 4.62 0.02
N SER A 202 -20.37 5.78 0.65
CA SER A 202 -19.39 6.85 0.47
C SER A 202 -18.80 7.18 1.84
N ARG A 203 -17.52 7.43 1.90
CA ARG A 203 -16.79 7.76 3.12
C ARG A 203 -15.58 8.62 2.83
N ILE A 204 -15.11 9.34 3.81
CA ILE A 204 -13.76 9.89 3.80
C ILE A 204 -12.86 8.86 4.48
N VAL A 205 -11.77 8.51 3.83
CA VAL A 205 -10.74 7.62 4.37
C VAL A 205 -9.53 8.46 4.72
N GLU A 206 -9.04 8.30 5.93
CA GLU A 206 -7.82 8.94 6.42
C GLU A 206 -6.83 7.86 6.82
N LEU A 207 -5.66 7.85 6.20
CA LEU A 207 -4.54 7.02 6.61
C LEU A 207 -3.51 7.87 7.32
N THR A 208 -3.11 7.45 8.50
CA THR A 208 -1.93 7.96 9.19
C THR A 208 -0.76 7.03 8.91
N LEU A 209 0.33 7.59 8.41
CA LEU A 209 1.58 6.88 8.07
C LEU A 209 2.64 7.29 9.09
N THR A 210 3.07 6.34 9.92
CA THR A 210 4.10 6.58 10.92
C THR A 210 5.43 6.02 10.41
N TRP A 211 6.33 6.88 10.02
CA TRP A 211 7.64 6.53 9.51
C TRP A 211 8.61 6.24 10.65
N PRO A 212 9.57 5.28 10.50
CA PRO A 212 10.56 4.97 11.53
C PRO A 212 11.62 6.06 11.71
N ALA A 213 11.75 6.98 10.74
CA ALA A 213 12.65 8.12 10.78
C ALA A 213 12.07 9.28 9.95
N ASP A 214 12.61 10.47 10.11
CA ASP A 214 12.22 11.61 9.29
C ASP A 214 12.66 11.45 7.83
N ALA A 215 11.99 12.15 6.92
CA ALA A 215 12.23 12.10 5.47
C ALA A 215 13.71 12.32 5.09
N ALA A 216 14.39 13.29 5.72
CA ALA A 216 15.79 13.58 5.43
C ALA A 216 16.72 12.42 5.84
N SER A 217 16.39 11.74 6.94
CA SER A 217 17.12 10.55 7.39
C SER A 217 16.90 9.37 6.45
N LEU A 218 15.66 9.12 5.99
CA LEU A 218 15.35 8.07 5.03
C LEU A 218 16.02 8.30 3.66
N GLN A 219 16.02 9.53 3.15
CA GLN A 219 16.73 9.90 1.92
C GLN A 219 18.26 9.74 2.05
N LYS A 220 18.81 9.99 3.24
CA LYS A 220 20.23 9.74 3.50
C LYS A 220 20.55 8.24 3.51
N MET A 221 19.63 7.40 4.02
CA MET A 221 19.78 5.95 3.98
C MET A 221 19.71 5.42 2.55
N GLU A 222 18.78 5.92 1.72
CA GLU A 222 18.69 5.61 0.29
C GLU A 222 20.02 5.84 -0.41
N LYS A 223 20.58 7.03 -0.25
CA LYS A 223 21.88 7.37 -0.81
C LYS A 223 23.02 6.48 -0.31
N ALA A 224 23.04 6.11 0.97
CA ALA A 224 24.06 5.22 1.54
C ALA A 224 23.92 3.80 0.95
N VAL A 225 22.71 3.32 0.70
CA VAL A 225 22.44 2.05 0.01
C VAL A 225 22.98 2.09 -1.42
N GLU A 226 22.70 3.14 -2.18
CA GLU A 226 23.24 3.33 -3.54
C GLU A 226 24.77 3.32 -3.54
N GLU A 227 25.40 4.06 -2.62
CA GLU A 227 26.86 4.09 -2.46
C GLU A 227 27.41 2.70 -2.12
N SER A 228 26.72 1.91 -1.28
CA SER A 228 27.13 0.55 -0.92
C SER A 228 27.05 -0.40 -2.12
N LEU A 229 25.97 -0.31 -2.92
CA LEU A 229 25.82 -1.09 -4.14
C LEU A 229 26.92 -0.73 -5.17
N GLN A 230 27.21 0.55 -5.37
CA GLN A 230 28.29 1.01 -6.24
C GLN A 230 29.66 0.49 -5.77
N ALA A 231 29.92 0.52 -4.45
CA ALA A 231 31.14 -0.01 -3.87
C ALA A 231 31.31 -1.51 -4.13
N ALA A 232 30.22 -2.28 -4.06
CA ALA A 232 30.22 -3.72 -4.36
C ALA A 232 30.58 -4.00 -5.82
N SER A 233 30.11 -3.19 -6.76
CA SER A 233 30.36 -3.38 -8.19
C SER A 233 31.85 -3.26 -8.58
N VAL A 234 32.67 -2.61 -7.75
CA VAL A 234 34.12 -2.48 -8.00
C VAL A 234 34.86 -3.83 -7.88
N TYR A 235 34.30 -4.78 -7.17
CA TYR A 235 34.89 -6.13 -7.02
C TYR A 235 34.76 -6.98 -8.28
N VAL A 236 33.85 -6.61 -9.21
CA VAL A 236 33.53 -7.36 -10.43
C VAL A 236 34.15 -6.69 -11.65
N ARG A 237 34.81 -7.48 -12.50
CA ARG A 237 35.41 -7.00 -13.74
C ARG A 237 34.54 -7.36 -14.94
N TYR A 238 34.58 -6.57 -15.98
CA TYR A 238 33.81 -6.81 -17.21
C TYR A 238 34.11 -8.19 -17.85
N ARG A 239 35.37 -8.72 -17.69
CA ARG A 239 35.80 -9.97 -18.26
C ARG A 239 35.52 -11.21 -17.40
N ASP A 240 35.06 -11.02 -16.18
CA ASP A 240 34.73 -12.14 -15.30
C ASP A 240 33.49 -12.86 -15.83
N THR A 241 33.50 -14.20 -15.74
CA THR A 241 32.33 -15.02 -16.06
C THR A 241 31.17 -14.73 -15.08
N GLU A 242 29.95 -15.15 -15.41
CA GLU A 242 28.81 -14.99 -14.50
C GLU A 242 29.05 -15.67 -13.15
N TRP A 243 29.67 -16.86 -13.16
CA TRP A 243 30.09 -17.58 -11.93
C TRP A 243 31.11 -16.80 -11.10
N GLU A 244 32.14 -16.26 -11.74
CA GLU A 244 33.15 -15.45 -11.03
C GLU A 244 32.53 -14.21 -10.43
N LYS A 245 31.69 -13.52 -11.18
CA LYS A 245 30.97 -12.33 -10.71
C LYS A 245 30.07 -12.66 -9.50
N ALA A 246 29.22 -13.70 -9.62
CA ALA A 246 28.35 -14.15 -8.55
C ALA A 246 29.16 -14.53 -7.30
N GLY A 247 30.25 -15.29 -7.45
CA GLY A 247 31.10 -15.69 -6.35
C GLY A 247 31.79 -14.52 -5.64
N LEU A 248 32.26 -13.51 -6.38
CA LEU A 248 32.89 -12.32 -5.82
C LEU A 248 31.88 -11.47 -5.00
N LEU A 249 30.69 -11.22 -5.56
CA LEU A 249 29.64 -10.48 -4.84
C LEU A 249 29.10 -11.24 -3.65
N TYR A 250 28.97 -12.57 -3.78
CA TYR A 250 28.58 -13.41 -2.68
C TYR A 250 29.56 -13.31 -1.52
N THR A 251 30.86 -13.45 -1.79
CA THR A 251 31.92 -13.30 -0.79
C THR A 251 31.88 -11.92 -0.15
N TYR A 252 31.70 -10.88 -0.95
CA TYR A 252 31.54 -9.49 -0.46
C TYR A 252 30.42 -9.35 0.59
N LEU A 253 29.27 -10.01 0.37
CA LEU A 253 28.14 -9.98 1.30
C LEU A 253 28.40 -10.85 2.52
N MET A 254 28.90 -12.08 2.34
CA MET A 254 29.15 -13.02 3.44
C MET A 254 30.15 -12.50 4.48
N GLU A 255 31.15 -11.75 4.04
CA GLU A 255 32.10 -11.09 4.96
C GLU A 255 31.48 -9.98 5.83
N ARG A 256 30.30 -9.50 5.45
CA ARG A 256 29.63 -8.35 6.10
C ARG A 256 28.35 -8.73 6.82
N PHE A 257 27.73 -9.84 6.46
CA PHE A 257 26.42 -10.21 6.96
C PHE A 257 26.46 -10.82 8.35
N THR A 258 25.50 -10.43 9.18
CA THR A 258 25.21 -11.01 10.50
C THR A 258 23.70 -11.23 10.59
N TYR A 259 23.30 -12.42 10.97
CA TYR A 259 21.88 -12.77 11.09
C TYR A 259 21.21 -12.03 12.26
N THR A 260 19.98 -11.58 12.02
CA THR A 260 19.04 -11.07 13.03
C THR A 260 17.69 -11.78 12.92
N GLU A 261 17.07 -12.09 14.06
CA GLU A 261 15.79 -12.80 14.09
C GLU A 261 14.62 -11.95 13.61
N ARG A 262 14.75 -10.64 13.70
CA ARG A 262 13.66 -9.71 13.37
C ARG A 262 14.08 -8.79 12.25
N GLU A 263 13.13 -8.58 11.32
CA GLU A 263 13.26 -7.55 10.30
C GLU A 263 13.42 -6.19 10.98
N THR A 264 14.35 -5.39 10.46
CA THR A 264 14.54 -4.00 10.92
C THR A 264 13.49 -3.09 10.25
N ALA A 265 13.31 -1.89 10.77
CA ALA A 265 12.43 -0.92 10.17
C ALA A 265 12.91 -0.40 8.79
N THR A 266 14.19 -0.59 8.49
CA THR A 266 14.85 -0.21 7.23
C THR A 266 15.67 -1.37 6.68
N PRO A 267 15.00 -2.44 6.17
CA PRO A 267 15.65 -3.74 5.93
C PRO A 267 16.83 -3.68 4.98
N LEU A 268 16.68 -2.96 3.85
CA LEU A 268 17.73 -2.88 2.84
C LEU A 268 18.95 -2.08 3.32
N TYR A 269 18.72 -0.96 4.03
CA TYR A 269 19.78 -0.19 4.66
C TYR A 269 20.52 -1.01 5.71
N SER A 270 19.78 -1.71 6.57
CA SER A 270 20.39 -2.59 7.58
C SER A 270 21.21 -3.70 6.95
N ALA A 271 20.74 -4.31 5.86
CA ALA A 271 21.50 -5.35 5.16
C ALA A 271 22.80 -4.80 4.53
N LEU A 272 22.69 -3.74 3.71
CA LEU A 272 23.83 -3.29 2.89
C LEU A 272 24.79 -2.34 3.61
N CYS A 273 24.31 -1.59 4.64
CA CYS A 273 25.13 -0.61 5.35
C CYS A 273 25.53 -1.06 6.76
N GLU A 274 24.66 -1.82 7.44
CA GLU A 274 24.92 -2.30 8.82
C GLU A 274 25.29 -3.79 8.88
N GLY A 275 25.03 -4.53 7.79
CA GLY A 275 25.28 -5.95 7.69
C GLY A 275 24.28 -6.84 8.44
N LEU A 276 23.16 -6.29 8.93
CA LEU A 276 22.13 -7.02 9.65
C LEU A 276 21.08 -7.57 8.68
N ILE A 277 20.93 -8.91 8.64
CA ILE A 277 20.06 -9.57 7.66
C ILE A 277 19.04 -10.51 8.29
N THR A 278 17.87 -10.57 7.63
CA THR A 278 16.93 -11.68 7.64
C THR A 278 17.01 -12.43 6.32
N SER A 279 16.22 -13.48 6.11
CA SER A 279 16.18 -14.18 4.82
C SER A 279 15.73 -13.25 3.67
N ARG A 280 14.71 -12.42 3.93
CA ARG A 280 14.14 -11.48 2.95
C ARG A 280 15.13 -10.37 2.59
N SER A 281 15.70 -9.69 3.57
CA SER A 281 16.63 -8.59 3.30
C SER A 281 17.93 -9.07 2.65
N ALA A 282 18.41 -10.29 2.96
CA ALA A 282 19.53 -10.91 2.26
C ALA A 282 19.19 -11.22 0.78
N ALA A 283 18.01 -11.80 0.53
CA ALA A 283 17.55 -12.08 -0.82
C ALA A 283 17.38 -10.80 -1.65
N THR A 284 16.87 -9.72 -1.05
CA THR A 284 16.73 -8.42 -1.71
C THR A 284 18.09 -7.80 -2.03
N ALA A 285 19.01 -7.80 -1.09
CA ALA A 285 20.37 -7.29 -1.31
C ALA A 285 21.09 -8.05 -2.42
N TRP A 286 20.98 -9.38 -2.44
CA TRP A 286 21.55 -10.22 -3.50
C TRP A 286 20.96 -9.91 -4.87
N LYS A 287 19.63 -9.84 -4.95
CA LYS A 287 18.91 -9.48 -6.19
C LYS A 287 19.42 -8.16 -6.77
N LEU A 288 19.51 -7.12 -5.96
CA LEU A 288 19.93 -5.79 -6.40
C LEU A 288 21.38 -5.78 -6.91
N LEU A 289 22.27 -6.53 -6.24
CA LEU A 289 23.64 -6.67 -6.71
C LEU A 289 23.74 -7.45 -8.03
N CYS A 290 22.97 -8.52 -8.19
CA CYS A 290 22.88 -9.27 -9.44
C CYS A 290 22.38 -8.40 -10.59
N ASP A 291 21.30 -7.63 -10.37
CA ASP A 291 20.74 -6.70 -11.36
C ASP A 291 21.79 -5.68 -11.83
N GLN A 292 22.55 -5.12 -10.90
CA GLN A 292 23.58 -4.11 -11.21
C GLN A 292 24.67 -4.63 -12.15
N ILE A 293 24.98 -5.91 -12.10
CA ILE A 293 26.02 -6.53 -12.95
C ILE A 293 25.46 -7.35 -14.11
N GLY A 294 24.13 -7.33 -14.31
CA GLY A 294 23.42 -7.98 -15.40
C GLY A 294 23.25 -9.49 -15.25
N ILE A 295 23.23 -10.03 -14.03
CA ILE A 295 22.87 -11.42 -13.73
C ILE A 295 21.37 -11.47 -13.44
N ASP A 296 20.64 -12.35 -14.15
CA ASP A 296 19.22 -12.60 -13.91
C ASP A 296 19.02 -13.27 -12.54
N CYS A 297 18.29 -12.59 -11.66
CA CYS A 297 18.05 -13.03 -10.31
C CYS A 297 16.62 -12.67 -9.88
N GLN A 298 15.91 -13.61 -9.27
CA GLN A 298 14.56 -13.42 -8.75
C GLN A 298 14.53 -13.73 -7.27
N ILE A 299 13.72 -13.00 -6.50
CA ILE A 299 13.40 -13.34 -5.13
C ILE A 299 12.27 -14.37 -5.14
N VAL A 300 12.46 -15.47 -4.45
CA VAL A 300 11.43 -16.48 -4.21
C VAL A 300 10.87 -16.29 -2.82
N GLU A 301 9.56 -16.15 -2.73
CA GLU A 301 8.82 -16.11 -1.49
C GLU A 301 8.14 -17.46 -1.26
N GLY A 302 8.34 -18.00 -0.08
CA GLY A 302 7.80 -19.29 0.29
C GLY A 302 7.94 -19.56 1.78
N SER A 303 8.17 -20.82 2.12
CA SER A 303 8.46 -21.21 3.50
C SER A 303 9.66 -22.15 3.57
N ARG A 304 10.33 -22.13 4.72
CA ARG A 304 11.33 -23.12 5.09
C ARG A 304 10.99 -23.68 6.46
N ASP A 305 10.89 -25.02 6.55
CA ASP A 305 10.50 -25.72 7.77
C ASP A 305 9.16 -25.23 8.36
N GLY A 306 8.27 -24.68 7.52
CA GLY A 306 6.94 -24.18 7.87
C GLY A 306 6.89 -22.70 8.27
N GLU A 307 8.01 -22.01 8.34
CA GLU A 307 8.10 -20.57 8.61
C GLU A 307 8.25 -19.79 7.31
N GLU A 308 7.68 -18.57 7.23
CA GLU A 308 7.86 -17.68 6.07
C GLU A 308 9.35 -17.42 5.82
N TYR A 309 9.75 -17.54 4.56
CA TYR A 309 11.14 -17.48 4.18
C TYR A 309 11.31 -16.98 2.74
N ALA A 310 12.39 -16.26 2.48
CA ALA A 310 12.73 -15.80 1.14
C ALA A 310 14.17 -16.19 0.78
N TRP A 311 14.38 -16.51 -0.51
CA TRP A 311 15.68 -16.81 -1.10
C TRP A 311 15.70 -16.38 -2.57
N ASN A 312 16.70 -16.73 -3.34
CA ASN A 312 16.79 -16.34 -4.74
C ASN A 312 16.82 -17.53 -5.69
N ILE A 313 16.34 -17.31 -6.91
CA ILE A 313 16.72 -18.08 -8.10
C ILE A 313 17.64 -17.20 -8.93
N VAL A 314 18.80 -17.70 -9.27
CA VAL A 314 19.81 -17.02 -10.08
C VAL A 314 20.09 -17.82 -11.35
N THR A 315 20.23 -17.12 -12.49
CA THR A 315 20.62 -17.74 -13.76
C THR A 315 22.10 -17.46 -14.02
N LEU A 316 22.91 -18.52 -14.13
CA LEU A 316 24.34 -18.44 -14.43
C LEU A 316 24.64 -19.32 -15.62
N ASP A 317 25.24 -18.76 -16.68
CA ASP A 317 25.55 -19.43 -17.96
C ASP A 317 24.34 -20.21 -18.53
N GLY A 318 23.14 -19.65 -18.39
CA GLY A 318 21.87 -20.21 -18.86
C GLY A 318 21.25 -21.32 -18.00
N LEU A 319 21.88 -21.71 -16.91
CA LEU A 319 21.33 -22.65 -15.93
C LEU A 319 20.79 -21.90 -14.70
N ARG A 320 19.70 -22.40 -14.13
CA ARG A 320 19.04 -21.81 -12.98
C ARG A 320 19.34 -22.57 -11.71
N TYR A 321 19.52 -21.82 -10.63
CA TYR A 321 19.89 -22.36 -9.34
C TYR A 321 19.14 -21.60 -8.23
N HIS A 322 18.79 -22.30 -7.17
CA HIS A 322 18.43 -21.67 -5.92
C HIS A 322 19.69 -21.24 -5.15
N ALA A 323 19.71 -19.99 -4.68
CA ALA A 323 20.74 -19.41 -3.82
C ALA A 323 20.09 -18.91 -2.54
N ASP A 324 20.49 -19.45 -1.40
CA ASP A 324 19.97 -19.06 -0.07
C ASP A 324 21.13 -18.54 0.78
N LEU A 325 21.27 -17.21 0.78
CA LEU A 325 22.37 -16.53 1.44
C LEU A 325 22.34 -16.71 2.96
N LEU A 326 21.16 -16.68 3.58
CA LEU A 326 21.07 -16.85 5.03
C LEU A 326 21.40 -18.29 5.46
N ARG A 327 20.91 -19.29 4.73
CA ARG A 327 21.26 -20.69 5.01
C ARG A 327 22.76 -20.93 4.91
N ASP A 328 23.36 -20.39 3.86
CA ASP A 328 24.78 -20.54 3.58
C ASP A 328 25.63 -19.80 4.61
N LEU A 329 25.23 -18.58 5.04
CA LEU A 329 25.87 -17.84 6.12
C LEU A 329 25.87 -18.63 7.45
N LEU A 330 24.73 -19.25 7.77
CA LEU A 330 24.59 -20.04 8.98
C LEU A 330 25.30 -21.41 8.93
N ALA A 331 25.69 -21.87 7.73
CA ALA A 331 26.42 -23.10 7.51
C ALA A 331 27.94 -22.85 7.57
N ASP A 332 28.53 -22.44 6.47
CA ASP A 332 29.99 -22.27 6.35
C ASP A 332 30.37 -20.95 5.61
N GLY A 333 29.37 -20.16 5.21
CA GLY A 333 29.59 -18.91 4.49
C GLY A 333 29.99 -19.08 3.02
N SER A 334 29.91 -20.30 2.48
CA SER A 334 30.21 -20.60 1.08
C SER A 334 28.97 -20.56 0.22
N LEU A 335 29.10 -20.15 -1.05
CA LEU A 335 28.00 -20.16 -2.01
C LEU A 335 27.60 -21.60 -2.36
N HIS A 336 26.42 -22.01 -1.97
CA HIS A 336 25.83 -23.29 -2.33
C HIS A 336 24.64 -23.07 -3.26
N LEU A 337 24.86 -23.29 -4.56
CA LEU A 337 23.80 -23.30 -5.56
C LEU A 337 23.12 -24.68 -5.60
N ARG A 338 21.77 -24.66 -5.63
CA ARG A 338 20.97 -25.88 -5.47
C ARG A 338 19.96 -26.02 -6.61
N TYR A 339 19.65 -27.25 -6.97
CA TYR A 339 18.54 -27.57 -7.85
C TYR A 339 17.24 -27.80 -7.06
N ASP A 340 16.11 -27.84 -7.74
CA ASP A 340 14.78 -28.05 -7.10
C ASP A 340 14.76 -29.28 -6.18
N GLU A 341 15.38 -30.40 -6.61
CA GLU A 341 15.43 -31.64 -5.81
C GLU A 341 16.28 -31.55 -4.53
N GLU A 342 17.12 -30.52 -4.41
CA GLU A 342 17.99 -30.28 -3.27
C GLU A 342 17.40 -29.30 -2.26
N MET A 343 16.22 -28.73 -2.56
CA MET A 343 15.50 -27.77 -1.71
C MET A 343 14.63 -28.46 -0.65
N ILE A 344 15.25 -29.35 0.12
CA ILE A 344 14.56 -30.12 1.18
C ILE A 344 14.15 -29.18 2.32
N GLY A 345 12.89 -29.25 2.74
CA GLY A 345 12.31 -28.40 3.78
C GLY A 345 11.76 -27.06 3.28
N TYR A 346 11.89 -26.78 1.96
CA TYR A 346 11.33 -25.59 1.36
C TYR A 346 9.99 -25.87 0.67
N SER A 347 9.14 -24.85 0.62
CA SER A 347 7.88 -24.86 -0.10
C SER A 347 7.65 -23.51 -0.76
N TRP A 348 7.29 -23.52 -2.05
CA TRP A 348 6.97 -22.33 -2.84
C TRP A 348 5.93 -22.68 -3.91
N ASP A 349 5.30 -21.66 -4.50
CA ASP A 349 4.40 -21.85 -5.62
C ASP A 349 5.21 -21.99 -6.93
N ALA A 350 5.47 -23.23 -7.33
CA ALA A 350 6.24 -23.53 -8.52
C ALA A 350 5.63 -22.99 -9.86
N ALA A 351 4.37 -22.53 -9.84
CA ALA A 351 3.77 -21.89 -11.00
C ALA A 351 4.20 -20.42 -11.20
N GLN A 352 4.70 -19.79 -10.13
CA GLN A 352 5.13 -18.39 -10.15
C GLN A 352 6.61 -18.23 -10.47
N TYR A 353 7.42 -19.28 -10.32
CA TYR A 353 8.86 -19.20 -10.43
C TYR A 353 9.40 -20.19 -11.47
N PRO A 354 10.52 -19.86 -12.15
CA PRO A 354 11.15 -20.76 -13.08
C PRO A 354 11.73 -21.98 -12.36
N ALA A 355 11.62 -23.16 -12.96
CA ALA A 355 12.23 -24.38 -12.45
C ALA A 355 13.77 -24.34 -12.53
N CYS A 356 14.40 -24.97 -11.56
CA CYS A 356 15.85 -25.17 -11.45
C CYS A 356 16.18 -26.68 -11.56
N PRO A 357 15.96 -27.33 -12.74
CA PRO A 357 16.20 -28.75 -12.91
C PRO A 357 17.70 -29.04 -12.93
N LYS A 358 18.09 -30.16 -12.37
CA LYS A 358 19.45 -30.68 -12.53
C LYS A 358 19.68 -31.08 -13.98
N PRO A 359 20.79 -30.63 -14.62
CA PRO A 359 21.09 -31.04 -15.98
C PRO A 359 21.23 -32.56 -16.08
N GLU A 360 20.62 -33.15 -17.10
CA GLU A 360 20.86 -34.54 -17.40
C GLU A 360 22.36 -34.70 -17.80
N PRO A 361 23.06 -35.73 -17.30
CA PRO A 361 24.43 -35.98 -17.69
C PRO A 361 24.47 -36.22 -19.22
N GLU A 362 25.29 -35.44 -19.93
CA GLU A 362 25.54 -35.70 -21.35
C GLU A 362 26.07 -37.12 -21.45
N ILE A 363 25.27 -38.03 -22.03
CA ILE A 363 25.72 -39.35 -22.39
C ILE A 363 26.69 -39.14 -23.56
N PRO A 364 28.00 -39.44 -23.40
CA PRO A 364 28.91 -39.34 -24.54
C PRO A 364 28.34 -40.16 -25.70
N ALA A 365 28.22 -39.55 -26.90
CA ALA A 365 27.77 -40.27 -28.08
C ALA A 365 28.67 -41.51 -28.25
N GLU A 366 28.11 -42.70 -27.97
CA GLU A 366 28.82 -43.95 -28.26
C GLU A 366 29.29 -43.86 -29.69
N THR A 367 30.60 -43.96 -29.88
CA THR A 367 31.26 -44.07 -31.19
C THR A 367 30.61 -45.27 -31.89
N GLN A 368 29.76 -44.97 -32.88
CA GLN A 368 29.22 -46.03 -33.73
C GLN A 368 30.38 -46.84 -34.29
N PRO A 369 30.38 -48.19 -34.23
CA PRO A 369 31.43 -48.99 -34.87
C PRO A 369 31.43 -48.67 -36.35
N GLU A 370 32.58 -48.33 -36.90
CA GLU A 370 32.80 -48.19 -38.36
C GLU A 370 32.41 -49.51 -39.04
N GLU A 371 31.27 -49.48 -39.75
CA GLU A 371 30.87 -50.58 -40.62
C GLU A 371 31.83 -50.64 -41.76
N SER A 372 32.71 -51.64 -41.75
CA SER A 372 33.68 -51.94 -42.85
C SER A 372 32.90 -52.26 -44.11
N THR A 373 32.94 -51.34 -45.04
CA THR A 373 32.48 -51.55 -46.41
C THR A 373 33.44 -52.53 -47.16
N ASP A 374 33.01 -53.77 -47.26
CA ASP A 374 33.61 -54.71 -48.25
C ASP A 374 32.97 -54.42 -49.59
N ASN A 375 33.84 -54.19 -50.54
CA ASN A 375 33.58 -53.72 -51.89
C ASN A 375 33.44 -54.92 -52.80
N THR A 376 32.26 -55.16 -53.39
CA THR A 376 32.11 -55.98 -54.58
C THR A 376 31.02 -55.43 -55.52
N SER A 377 31.44 -54.85 -56.59
CA SER A 377 30.63 -54.53 -57.81
C SER A 377 30.49 -55.81 -58.68
N PRO A 378 29.43 -56.00 -59.47
CA PRO A 378 29.41 -55.52 -60.85
C PRO A 378 28.02 -54.99 -61.32
N GLU A 379 28.10 -53.90 -62.06
CA GLU A 379 27.80 -53.75 -63.52
C GLU A 379 26.40 -54.02 -64.08
N GLU A 380 25.97 -52.99 -64.79
CA GLU A 380 25.07 -52.97 -65.98
C GLU A 380 23.58 -52.69 -65.76
N THR A 381 23.03 -51.64 -66.22
CA THR A 381 22.57 -51.09 -67.49
C THR A 381 21.54 -49.95 -67.20
N ALA A 382 21.78 -48.83 -67.86
CA ALA A 382 20.77 -47.85 -68.19
C ALA A 382 19.89 -48.31 -69.36
N PRO A 383 18.72 -47.79 -69.70
CA PRO A 383 18.57 -46.40 -70.11
C PRO A 383 17.13 -45.79 -69.78
N ASP A 384 17.08 -44.52 -70.13
CA ASP A 384 15.95 -43.69 -70.61
C ASP A 384 15.23 -42.73 -69.62
N ALA A 385 15.51 -41.46 -69.86
CA ALA A 385 14.64 -40.32 -69.69
C ALA A 385 13.81 -40.05 -70.97
N PRO A 386 12.91 -39.11 -71.12
CA PRO A 386 12.26 -38.06 -70.22
C PRO A 386 10.72 -38.02 -70.46
N PRO A 387 9.93 -36.98 -70.36
CA PRO A 387 10.15 -35.55 -70.15
C PRO A 387 9.26 -34.84 -69.07
N ALA A 388 9.50 -33.53 -68.95
CA ALA A 388 8.86 -32.49 -68.28
C ALA A 388 7.31 -32.40 -68.38
N ASP A 389 6.69 -31.84 -67.37
CA ASP A 389 5.85 -30.63 -67.47
C ASP A 389 5.23 -30.15 -66.10
N ASP A 390 5.13 -28.81 -66.04
CA ASP A 390 4.20 -27.97 -65.36
C ASP A 390 4.31 -27.76 -63.85
N ALA A 391 4.78 -26.57 -63.53
CA ALA A 391 4.37 -25.77 -62.40
C ALA A 391 2.93 -25.25 -62.57
N PRO A 392 2.19 -24.95 -61.50
CA PRO A 392 1.89 -23.54 -61.34
C PRO A 392 1.95 -23.02 -59.88
N ASP A 393 2.31 -21.76 -59.84
CA ASP A 393 2.05 -20.70 -58.87
C ASP A 393 1.17 -21.00 -57.65
N ALA A 394 1.64 -20.62 -56.47
CA ALA A 394 0.82 -20.39 -55.34
C ALA A 394 1.18 -19.04 -54.69
N GLU A 395 0.19 -18.19 -54.73
CA GLU A 395 0.09 -16.82 -54.25
C GLU A 395 0.40 -16.69 -52.74
N THR A 396 1.09 -15.61 -52.44
CA THR A 396 1.24 -15.05 -51.08
C THR A 396 -0.01 -14.18 -50.80
N PRO A 397 -0.66 -14.26 -49.63
CA PRO A 397 -1.55 -13.18 -49.17
C PRO A 397 -0.77 -12.24 -48.27
N ALA A 398 -0.48 -11.07 -48.81
CA ALA A 398 -0.20 -9.87 -48.02
C ALA A 398 -1.53 -9.18 -47.70
N ALA A 399 -1.97 -9.23 -46.47
CA ALA A 399 -3.02 -8.34 -45.93
C ALA A 399 -3.06 -8.46 -44.41
N ASP A 400 -2.28 -7.66 -43.68
CA ASP A 400 -2.53 -7.30 -42.30
C ASP A 400 -1.73 -6.07 -41.80
N ALA A 401 -1.05 -5.35 -42.71
CA ALA A 401 -0.27 -4.17 -42.32
C ALA A 401 -1.04 -2.83 -42.41
N GLU A 402 -2.28 -2.84 -42.87
CA GLU A 402 -3.05 -1.59 -43.14
C GLU A 402 -4.09 -1.26 -42.03
N GLN A 403 -4.32 -2.15 -41.07
CA GLN A 403 -5.26 -1.92 -39.98
C GLN A 403 -4.63 -1.25 -38.74
N ASP A 404 -3.34 -1.45 -38.49
CA ASP A 404 -2.68 -0.84 -37.33
C ASP A 404 -2.31 0.64 -37.52
N GLU A 405 -2.13 1.08 -38.76
CA GLU A 405 -1.83 2.50 -39.07
C GLU A 405 -3.08 3.42 -38.99
N LYS A 406 -4.27 2.86 -39.08
CA LYS A 406 -5.52 3.62 -39.00
C LYS A 406 -5.96 3.90 -37.57
N ILE A 407 -5.58 3.04 -36.62
CA ILE A 407 -5.88 3.23 -35.17
C ILE A 407 -4.94 4.26 -34.55
N ALA A 408 -3.70 4.37 -35.03
CA ALA A 408 -2.73 5.35 -34.55
C ALA A 408 -3.05 6.79 -34.99
N ARG A 409 -3.77 7.00 -36.09
CA ARG A 409 -4.12 8.33 -36.59
C ARG A 409 -5.38 8.93 -35.94
N ASP A 410 -6.29 8.10 -35.43
CA ASP A 410 -7.51 8.58 -34.78
C ASP A 410 -7.31 9.00 -33.31
N LEU A 411 -6.20 8.60 -32.68
CA LEU A 411 -5.84 9.01 -31.32
C LEU A 411 -5.07 10.34 -31.25
N ALA A 412 -4.52 10.82 -32.36
CA ALA A 412 -3.75 12.07 -32.41
C ALA A 412 -4.62 13.33 -32.66
N HIS A 413 -5.94 13.19 -32.83
CA HIS A 413 -6.87 14.32 -33.11
C HIS A 413 -7.86 14.59 -31.97
N ARG A 414 -7.61 14.04 -30.77
CA ARG A 414 -8.42 14.32 -29.56
C ARG A 414 -7.56 14.71 -28.35
N SER A 415 -6.66 15.62 -28.51
CA SER A 415 -6.04 16.38 -27.41
C SER A 415 -6.22 17.86 -27.67
#